data_dedc612bec14541dd05323fb52794125
#
_entry.id   dedc612bec14541dd05323fb52794125
#
_cell.length_a   1.000
_cell.length_b   1.000
_cell.length_c   1.000
_cell.angle_alpha   90.00
_cell.angle_beta   90.00
_cell.angle_gamma   90.00
#
_symmetry.space_group_name_H-M   'P 1'
#
loop_
_entity.id
_entity.type
_entity.pdbx_description
1 polymer ?
#
loop_
_entity_poly.entity_id
_entity_poly.type
_entity_poly.pdbx_seq_one_letter_code
_entity_poly.pdbx_strand_id
1 'polypeptide(L)'
;VPHISFSELKKWDFCPFYHKLVYKDKIKGFEGNTHTAFGKAVHKVCESIIINEVKEPKAVFHEEFVKEISYLKEDCVDWNLVDQMKTQGSELVELVLPAVKEEFPNWSEVISVEEQLFESIDEFSTKPYDFKGYIDLVIKTDDGKYHVIDWKTCSWGWDSRRKADPMNVYQLTLYKKYWAKKHSVCAEDVETYFALLKRTAKTNKVEFVRVSNGKKRTQNATDLLMKALYNINAGVKIKKRTSCNRCEFRRTEHCP
;
A
#
# COMPACT_ATOMS: atom_id res chain seq x y z
N VAL A 1 19.69 -1.79 12.16
CA VAL A 1 19.96 -0.91 11.02
C VAL A 1 18.78 0.06 10.85
N PRO A 2 19.01 1.36 10.61
CA PRO A 2 17.93 2.29 10.30
C PRO A 2 17.24 1.87 9.00
N HIS A 3 15.94 2.16 8.90
CA HIS A 3 15.15 1.78 7.73
C HIS A 3 14.25 2.92 7.28
N ILE A 4 13.79 2.82 6.04
CA ILE A 4 12.74 3.68 5.47
C ILE A 4 11.68 2.80 4.80
N SER A 5 10.40 3.10 5.08
CA SER A 5 9.29 2.46 4.37
C SER A 5 8.83 3.31 3.19
N PHE A 6 8.08 2.69 2.27
CA PHE A 6 7.45 3.45 1.19
C PHE A 6 6.47 4.52 1.73
N SER A 7 5.75 4.21 2.80
CA SER A 7 4.85 5.18 3.46
C SER A 7 5.62 6.37 4.03
N GLU A 8 6.80 6.14 4.60
CA GLU A 8 7.68 7.20 5.07
C GLU A 8 8.23 8.05 3.91
N LEU A 9 8.69 7.41 2.83
CA LEU A 9 9.12 8.08 1.60
C LEU A 9 8.02 8.98 1.03
N LYS A 10 6.79 8.47 0.97
CA LYS A 10 5.61 9.21 0.50
C LYS A 10 5.32 10.45 1.36
N LYS A 11 5.46 10.33 2.68
CA LYS A 11 5.29 11.47 3.60
C LYS A 11 6.43 12.47 3.49
N TRP A 12 7.65 12.01 3.26
CA TRP A 12 8.78 12.90 2.98
C TRP A 12 8.59 13.65 1.66
N ASP A 13 8.19 12.97 0.58
CA ASP A 13 7.90 13.63 -0.71
C ASP A 13 6.72 14.60 -0.60
N PHE A 14 5.70 14.27 0.17
CA PHE A 14 4.60 15.17 0.47
C PHE A 14 5.10 16.49 1.08
N CYS A 15 5.91 16.42 2.13
CA CYS A 15 6.57 17.57 2.74
C CYS A 15 7.68 17.10 3.70
N PRO A 16 8.97 17.46 3.48
CA PRO A 16 10.05 17.13 4.41
C PRO A 16 9.83 17.64 5.84
N PHE A 17 9.16 18.78 6.00
CA PHE A 17 8.78 19.27 7.32
C PHE A 17 7.70 18.42 8.00
N TYR A 18 6.70 17.97 7.24
CA TYR A 18 5.70 17.01 7.73
C TYR A 18 6.36 15.70 8.18
N HIS A 19 7.28 15.16 7.37
CA HIS A 19 8.06 13.99 7.73
C HIS A 19 8.80 14.19 9.06
N LYS A 20 9.44 15.35 9.26
CA LYS A 20 10.10 15.68 10.54
C LYS A 20 9.11 15.60 11.71
N LEU A 21 7.95 16.26 11.60
CA LEU A 21 6.95 16.25 12.67
C LEU A 21 6.54 14.82 13.06
N VAL A 22 6.22 13.99 12.08
CA VAL A 22 5.68 12.64 12.31
C VAL A 22 6.77 11.62 12.69
N TYR A 23 7.90 11.60 11.97
CA TYR A 23 8.91 10.55 12.13
C TYR A 23 10.05 10.90 13.09
N LYS A 24 10.38 12.17 13.26
CA LYS A 24 11.45 12.61 14.16
C LYS A 24 10.90 13.12 15.48
N ASP A 25 9.96 14.06 15.42
CA ASP A 25 9.37 14.66 16.61
C ASP A 25 8.25 13.79 17.23
N LYS A 26 7.81 12.72 16.52
CA LYS A 26 6.78 11.78 16.96
C LYS A 26 5.43 12.44 17.27
N ILE A 27 5.13 13.54 16.59
CA ILE A 27 3.84 14.20 16.73
C ILE A 27 2.81 13.33 16.02
N LYS A 28 1.75 13.00 16.75
CA LYS A 28 0.66 12.20 16.21
C LYS A 28 -0.08 13.00 15.15
N GLY A 29 -0.19 12.42 13.97
CA GLY A 29 -1.00 12.93 12.89
C GLY A 29 -2.32 12.14 12.79
N PHE A 30 -2.78 11.94 11.57
CA PHE A 30 -3.98 11.18 11.29
C PHE A 30 -3.88 9.74 11.84
N GLU A 31 -4.77 9.39 12.78
CA GLU A 31 -4.77 8.10 13.50
C GLU A 31 -5.74 7.08 12.86
N GLY A 32 -6.46 7.45 11.82
CA GLY A 32 -7.41 6.58 11.13
C GLY A 32 -8.84 7.12 11.13
N ASN A 33 -9.70 6.49 10.36
CA ASN A 33 -11.13 6.74 10.28
C ASN A 33 -11.86 5.49 9.75
N THR A 34 -13.18 5.56 9.57
CA THR A 34 -14.00 4.47 9.04
C THR A 34 -13.46 3.89 7.72
N HIS A 35 -12.90 4.72 6.82
CA HIS A 35 -12.31 4.22 5.57
C HIS A 35 -11.04 3.40 5.79
N THR A 36 -10.20 3.80 6.74
CA THR A 36 -8.98 3.04 7.04
C THR A 36 -9.28 1.73 7.75
N ALA A 37 -10.26 1.72 8.65
CA ALA A 37 -10.74 0.50 9.30
C ALA A 37 -11.30 -0.50 8.27
N PHE A 38 -12.14 0.00 7.33
CA PHE A 38 -12.64 -0.81 6.23
C PHE A 38 -11.51 -1.40 5.38
N GLY A 39 -10.53 -0.57 5.00
CA GLY A 39 -9.39 -1.03 4.20
C GLY A 39 -8.63 -2.15 4.88
N LYS A 40 -8.28 -2.01 6.15
CA LYS A 40 -7.57 -3.04 6.93
C LYS A 40 -8.36 -4.34 7.04
N ALA A 41 -9.66 -4.25 7.35
CA ALA A 41 -10.53 -5.43 7.46
C ALA A 41 -10.61 -6.18 6.13
N VAL A 42 -10.82 -5.48 5.01
CA VAL A 42 -10.86 -6.10 3.68
C VAL A 42 -9.52 -6.75 3.33
N HIS A 43 -8.38 -6.07 3.55
CA HIS A 43 -7.06 -6.66 3.30
C HIS A 43 -6.86 -7.95 4.08
N LYS A 44 -7.18 -7.96 5.38
CA LYS A 44 -7.05 -9.16 6.22
C LYS A 44 -7.85 -10.34 5.69
N VAL A 45 -9.06 -10.08 5.22
CA VAL A 45 -9.91 -11.13 4.65
C VAL A 45 -9.39 -11.60 3.28
N CYS A 46 -8.90 -10.69 2.42
CA CYS A 46 -8.28 -11.06 1.14
C CYS A 46 -7.11 -12.04 1.34
N GLU A 47 -6.25 -11.77 2.32
CA GLU A 47 -5.14 -12.66 2.69
C GLU A 47 -5.66 -14.05 3.05
N SER A 48 -6.59 -14.12 3.98
CA SER A 48 -7.15 -15.39 4.49
C SER A 48 -7.89 -16.19 3.40
N ILE A 49 -8.56 -15.51 2.46
CA ILE A 49 -9.21 -16.14 1.30
C ILE A 49 -8.17 -16.80 0.39
N ILE A 50 -7.08 -16.11 0.10
CA ILE A 50 -6.07 -16.59 -0.86
C ILE A 50 -5.35 -17.84 -0.34
N ILE A 51 -5.05 -17.91 0.95
CA ILE A 51 -4.43 -19.09 1.57
C ILE A 51 -5.45 -20.16 1.98
N ASN A 52 -6.72 -19.96 1.61
CA ASN A 52 -7.83 -20.90 1.85
C ASN A 52 -8.09 -21.21 3.35
N GLU A 53 -7.81 -20.24 4.23
CA GLU A 53 -8.08 -20.38 5.68
C GLU A 53 -9.53 -20.03 6.06
N VAL A 54 -10.31 -19.43 5.13
CA VAL A 54 -11.64 -18.90 5.41
C VAL A 54 -12.70 -19.56 4.56
N LYS A 55 -13.70 -20.21 5.22
CA LYS A 55 -14.88 -20.77 4.58
C LYS A 55 -16.00 -19.75 4.41
N GLU A 56 -16.12 -18.80 5.34
CA GLU A 56 -17.17 -17.79 5.45
C GLU A 56 -16.58 -16.37 5.39
N PRO A 57 -16.15 -15.89 4.21
CA PRO A 57 -15.46 -14.59 4.09
C PRO A 57 -16.25 -13.41 4.67
N LYS A 58 -17.59 -13.42 4.51
CA LYS A 58 -18.46 -12.38 5.05
C LYS A 58 -18.41 -12.29 6.59
N ALA A 59 -18.46 -13.44 7.26
CA ALA A 59 -18.42 -13.50 8.72
C ALA A 59 -17.09 -12.92 9.23
N VAL A 60 -15.98 -13.38 8.66
CA VAL A 60 -14.65 -12.90 9.02
C VAL A 60 -14.50 -11.40 8.72
N PHE A 61 -15.03 -10.93 7.59
CA PHE A 61 -15.02 -9.49 7.30
C PHE A 61 -15.79 -8.69 8.36
N HIS A 62 -16.95 -9.14 8.79
CA HIS A 62 -17.72 -8.45 9.83
C HIS A 62 -16.96 -8.38 11.15
N GLU A 63 -16.35 -9.47 11.58
CA GLU A 63 -15.56 -9.54 12.80
C GLU A 63 -14.35 -8.58 12.73
N GLU A 64 -13.57 -8.66 11.67
CA GLU A 64 -12.39 -7.80 11.50
C GLU A 64 -12.79 -6.31 11.35
N PHE A 65 -13.89 -6.01 10.66
CA PHE A 65 -14.32 -4.63 10.51
C PHE A 65 -14.83 -4.03 11.83
N VAL A 66 -15.60 -4.78 12.62
CA VAL A 66 -16.03 -4.35 13.96
C VAL A 66 -14.80 -4.12 14.86
N LYS A 67 -13.83 -5.02 14.82
CA LYS A 67 -12.58 -4.91 15.56
C LYS A 67 -11.78 -3.66 15.17
N GLU A 68 -11.61 -3.40 13.85
CA GLU A 68 -10.90 -2.19 13.39
C GLU A 68 -11.63 -0.90 13.74
N ILE A 69 -12.98 -0.88 13.71
CA ILE A 69 -13.78 0.25 14.16
C ILE A 69 -13.57 0.50 15.67
N SER A 70 -13.49 -0.55 16.49
CA SER A 70 -13.31 -0.42 17.94
C SER A 70 -11.98 0.22 18.36
N TYR A 71 -10.99 0.26 17.46
CA TYR A 71 -9.71 0.94 17.71
C TYR A 71 -9.74 2.44 17.35
N LEU A 72 -10.80 2.91 16.70
CA LEU A 72 -10.92 4.32 16.35
C LEU A 72 -11.45 5.15 17.51
N LYS A 73 -11.09 6.43 17.54
CA LYS A 73 -11.77 7.40 18.40
C LYS A 73 -13.19 7.62 17.88
N GLU A 74 -14.12 7.87 18.78
CA GLU A 74 -15.55 8.00 18.45
C GLU A 74 -15.81 9.10 17.40
N ASP A 75 -15.11 10.23 17.50
CA ASP A 75 -15.18 11.36 16.56
C ASP A 75 -14.61 11.04 15.15
N CYS A 76 -13.88 9.94 15.01
CA CYS A 76 -13.34 9.43 13.75
C CYS A 76 -14.23 8.37 13.08
N VAL A 77 -15.36 7.99 13.72
CA VAL A 77 -16.28 6.97 13.21
C VAL A 77 -17.53 7.63 12.60
N ASP A 78 -17.77 7.36 11.33
CA ASP A 78 -19.04 7.69 10.65
C ASP A 78 -19.93 6.44 10.66
N TRP A 79 -20.89 6.40 11.59
CA TRP A 79 -21.77 5.26 11.78
C TRP A 79 -22.69 4.97 10.59
N ASN A 80 -23.15 6.01 9.87
CA ASN A 80 -23.93 5.83 8.65
C ASN A 80 -23.10 5.16 7.56
N LEU A 81 -21.81 5.51 7.48
CA LEU A 81 -20.87 4.89 6.55
C LEU A 81 -20.50 3.46 6.96
N VAL A 82 -20.42 3.16 8.27
CA VAL A 82 -20.16 1.81 8.79
C VAL A 82 -21.22 0.83 8.29
N ASP A 83 -22.52 1.16 8.39
CA ASP A 83 -23.60 0.29 7.95
C ASP A 83 -23.57 0.03 6.44
N GLN A 84 -23.31 1.08 5.66
CA GLN A 84 -23.12 0.93 4.21
C GLN A 84 -21.90 0.05 3.88
N MET A 85 -20.78 0.25 4.57
CA MET A 85 -19.54 -0.48 4.34
C MET A 85 -19.64 -1.96 4.75
N LYS A 86 -20.45 -2.30 5.77
CA LYS A 86 -20.72 -3.70 6.10
C LYS A 86 -21.31 -4.46 4.92
N THR A 87 -22.33 -3.90 4.28
CA THR A 87 -22.96 -4.51 3.10
C THR A 87 -21.99 -4.56 1.92
N GLN A 88 -21.33 -3.45 1.62
CA GLN A 88 -20.41 -3.33 0.48
C GLN A 88 -19.19 -4.23 0.62
N GLY A 89 -18.63 -4.36 1.83
CA GLY A 89 -17.50 -5.23 2.11
C GLY A 89 -17.86 -6.71 2.01
N SER A 90 -19.04 -7.09 2.52
CA SER A 90 -19.55 -8.46 2.42
C SER A 90 -19.68 -8.93 0.97
N GLU A 91 -20.19 -8.05 0.09
CA GLU A 91 -20.27 -8.36 -1.35
C GLU A 91 -18.88 -8.42 -2.00
N LEU A 92 -17.98 -7.53 -1.58
CA LEU A 92 -16.67 -7.38 -2.19
C LEU A 92 -15.76 -8.59 -1.90
N VAL A 93 -15.73 -9.08 -0.65
CA VAL A 93 -14.83 -10.18 -0.26
C VAL A 93 -15.16 -11.50 -0.95
N GLU A 94 -16.42 -11.73 -1.33
CA GLU A 94 -16.82 -12.91 -2.10
C GLU A 94 -16.29 -12.90 -3.55
N LEU A 95 -16.02 -11.71 -4.07
CA LEU A 95 -15.58 -11.55 -5.46
C LEU A 95 -14.04 -11.61 -5.62
N VAL A 96 -13.29 -11.59 -4.52
CA VAL A 96 -11.82 -11.53 -4.56
C VAL A 96 -11.22 -12.76 -5.22
N LEU A 97 -11.51 -13.96 -4.71
CA LEU A 97 -10.91 -15.19 -5.25
C LEU A 97 -11.34 -15.49 -6.69
N PRO A 98 -12.64 -15.35 -7.07
CA PRO A 98 -13.04 -15.45 -8.46
C PRO A 98 -12.28 -14.51 -9.39
N ALA A 99 -12.13 -13.23 -8.98
CA ALA A 99 -11.43 -12.24 -9.80
C ALA A 99 -9.92 -12.53 -9.92
N VAL A 100 -9.26 -13.04 -8.87
CA VAL A 100 -7.84 -13.47 -8.95
C VAL A 100 -7.70 -14.63 -9.94
N LYS A 101 -8.61 -15.61 -9.90
CA LYS A 101 -8.59 -16.75 -10.83
C LYS A 101 -8.90 -16.37 -12.28
N GLU A 102 -9.72 -15.36 -12.48
CA GLU A 102 -10.02 -14.82 -13.81
C GLU A 102 -8.83 -14.06 -14.40
N GLU A 103 -8.17 -13.20 -13.60
CA GLU A 103 -7.01 -12.43 -14.04
C GLU A 103 -5.77 -13.29 -14.25
N PHE A 104 -5.61 -14.32 -13.39
CA PHE A 104 -4.46 -15.22 -13.42
C PHE A 104 -4.92 -16.70 -13.61
N PRO A 105 -5.43 -17.08 -14.79
CA PRO A 105 -6.01 -18.41 -15.00
C PRO A 105 -4.98 -19.54 -14.84
N ASN A 106 -3.70 -19.26 -15.06
CA ASN A 106 -2.59 -20.20 -14.91
C ASN A 106 -1.86 -20.04 -13.56
N TRP A 107 -2.54 -19.51 -12.56
CA TRP A 107 -1.98 -19.41 -11.22
C TRP A 107 -1.78 -20.80 -10.62
N SER A 108 -0.54 -21.12 -10.28
CA SER A 108 -0.14 -22.45 -9.77
C SER A 108 0.23 -22.44 -8.29
N GLU A 109 0.74 -21.32 -7.77
CA GLU A 109 1.27 -21.27 -6.40
C GLU A 109 1.08 -19.90 -5.74
N VAL A 110 0.74 -19.90 -4.44
CA VAL A 110 0.88 -18.74 -3.56
C VAL A 110 2.28 -18.75 -2.97
N ILE A 111 3.09 -17.77 -3.34
CA ILE A 111 4.48 -17.66 -2.84
C ILE A 111 4.47 -17.05 -1.43
N SER A 112 3.73 -15.95 -1.25
CA SER A 112 3.66 -15.29 0.05
C SER A 112 2.41 -14.41 0.17
N VAL A 113 1.99 -14.21 1.42
CA VAL A 113 0.94 -13.27 1.83
C VAL A 113 1.50 -12.43 2.97
N GLU A 114 1.26 -11.10 2.97
CA GLU A 114 1.79 -10.13 3.95
C GLU A 114 3.31 -10.26 4.15
N GLU A 115 4.01 -10.45 3.05
CA GLU A 115 5.46 -10.66 3.09
C GLU A 115 6.20 -9.40 3.50
N GLN A 116 6.94 -9.49 4.61
CA GLN A 116 7.81 -8.41 5.03
C GLN A 116 9.06 -8.33 4.15
N LEU A 117 9.28 -7.15 3.57
CA LEU A 117 10.56 -6.74 3.01
C LEU A 117 11.38 -6.00 4.06
N PHE A 118 12.64 -6.38 4.18
CA PHE A 118 13.63 -5.69 5.01
C PHE A 118 14.99 -5.87 4.37
N GLU A 119 15.24 -5.09 3.30
CA GLU A 119 16.36 -5.32 2.37
C GLU A 119 17.30 -4.13 2.32
N SER A 120 18.61 -4.40 2.29
CA SER A 120 19.63 -3.37 2.21
C SER A 120 19.47 -2.49 0.96
N ILE A 121 19.64 -1.18 1.17
CA ILE A 121 19.67 -0.17 0.12
C ILE A 121 21.14 0.06 -0.27
N ASP A 122 21.63 -0.75 -1.22
CA ASP A 122 23.05 -0.78 -1.57
C ASP A 122 23.53 0.53 -2.23
N GLU A 123 22.62 1.27 -2.86
CA GLU A 123 22.93 2.55 -3.50
C GLU A 123 23.18 3.68 -2.49
N PHE A 124 22.84 3.49 -1.22
CA PHE A 124 23.04 4.49 -0.19
C PHE A 124 24.35 4.26 0.56
N SER A 125 25.43 4.86 0.08
CA SER A 125 26.81 4.62 0.56
C SER A 125 27.18 5.32 1.87
N THR A 126 26.40 6.32 2.34
CA THR A 126 26.74 7.14 3.52
C THR A 126 26.75 6.31 4.81
N LYS A 127 25.81 5.40 4.95
CA LYS A 127 25.68 4.45 6.06
C LYS A 127 24.69 3.33 5.67
N PRO A 128 24.73 2.16 6.34
CA PRO A 128 23.75 1.11 6.11
C PRO A 128 22.31 1.61 6.35
N TYR A 129 21.41 1.30 5.42
CA TYR A 129 20.00 1.62 5.49
C TYR A 129 19.20 0.50 4.82
N ASP A 130 18.04 0.15 5.38
CA ASP A 130 17.19 -0.88 4.81
C ASP A 130 15.89 -0.29 4.27
N PHE A 131 15.38 -0.88 3.18
CA PHE A 131 14.03 -0.64 2.69
C PHE A 131 13.07 -1.58 3.40
N LYS A 132 12.05 -1.02 4.05
CA LYS A 132 11.01 -1.78 4.74
C LYS A 132 9.70 -1.68 3.98
N GLY A 133 9.04 -2.80 3.77
CA GLY A 133 7.71 -2.87 3.17
C GLY A 133 6.96 -4.12 3.60
N TYR A 134 5.69 -4.18 3.22
CA TYR A 134 4.87 -5.38 3.29
C TYR A 134 4.20 -5.54 1.94
N ILE A 135 4.30 -6.73 1.36
CA ILE A 135 3.66 -7.08 0.10
C ILE A 135 2.43 -7.91 0.44
N ASP A 136 1.27 -7.43 0.01
CA ASP A 136 0.00 -8.07 0.37
C ASP A 136 -0.09 -9.49 -0.18
N LEU A 137 0.34 -9.71 -1.44
CA LEU A 137 0.27 -11.03 -2.09
C LEU A 137 1.33 -11.18 -3.17
N VAL A 138 1.97 -12.34 -3.22
CA VAL A 138 2.77 -12.80 -4.37
C VAL A 138 2.29 -14.17 -4.79
N ILE A 139 1.92 -14.30 -6.06
CA ILE A 139 1.57 -15.58 -6.71
C ILE A 139 2.54 -15.88 -7.86
N LYS A 140 2.63 -17.15 -8.21
CA LYS A 140 3.37 -17.63 -9.38
C LYS A 140 2.43 -18.27 -10.37
N THR A 141 2.69 -18.07 -11.66
CA THR A 141 1.98 -18.69 -12.77
C THR A 141 2.83 -19.78 -13.43
N ASP A 142 2.20 -20.66 -14.19
CA ASP A 142 2.85 -21.84 -14.82
C ASP A 142 3.95 -21.45 -15.83
N ASP A 143 3.91 -20.23 -16.37
CA ASP A 143 4.96 -19.67 -17.24
C ASP A 143 6.21 -19.19 -16.46
N GLY A 144 6.23 -19.42 -15.14
CA GLY A 144 7.34 -19.09 -14.26
C GLY A 144 7.39 -17.65 -13.78
N LYS A 145 6.38 -16.83 -14.12
CA LYS A 145 6.33 -15.42 -13.67
C LYS A 145 5.78 -15.28 -12.27
N TYR A 146 6.27 -14.25 -11.58
CA TYR A 146 5.81 -13.85 -10.25
C TYR A 146 4.97 -12.57 -10.37
N HIS A 147 3.83 -12.56 -9.68
CA HIS A 147 2.91 -11.43 -9.69
C HIS A 147 2.81 -10.85 -8.28
N VAL A 148 3.40 -9.66 -8.09
CA VAL A 148 3.30 -8.87 -6.86
C VAL A 148 2.02 -8.06 -6.93
N ILE A 149 1.10 -8.32 -6.02
CA ILE A 149 -0.23 -7.72 -5.99
C ILE A 149 -0.39 -6.93 -4.69
N ASP A 150 -0.88 -5.70 -4.80
CA ASP A 150 -1.15 -4.82 -3.68
C ASP A 150 -2.64 -4.42 -3.71
N TRP A 151 -3.37 -4.77 -2.65
CA TRP A 151 -4.79 -4.49 -2.52
C TRP A 151 -5.04 -3.01 -2.26
N LYS A 152 -5.99 -2.41 -2.95
CA LYS A 152 -6.37 -1.01 -2.74
C LYS A 152 -7.88 -0.85 -2.69
N THR A 153 -8.41 -0.61 -1.50
CA THR A 153 -9.83 -0.27 -1.36
C THR A 153 -10.11 1.14 -1.88
N CYS A 154 -11.18 1.29 -2.62
CA CYS A 154 -11.63 2.57 -3.16
C CYS A 154 -13.15 2.57 -3.39
N SER A 155 -13.74 3.74 -3.64
CA SER A 155 -15.17 3.82 -3.94
C SER A 155 -15.47 3.33 -5.37
N TRP A 156 -14.87 3.97 -6.38
CA TRP A 156 -15.25 3.79 -7.80
C TRP A 156 -14.16 3.16 -8.67
N GLY A 157 -12.93 3.13 -8.19
CA GLY A 157 -11.73 2.82 -8.96
C GLY A 157 -10.81 4.03 -9.07
N TRP A 158 -9.80 3.92 -9.92
CA TRP A 158 -8.81 4.98 -10.15
C TRP A 158 -8.93 5.53 -11.57
N ASP A 159 -8.95 6.85 -11.70
CA ASP A 159 -8.81 7.51 -12.99
C ASP A 159 -7.39 7.35 -13.56
N SER A 160 -7.19 7.77 -14.80
CA SER A 160 -5.90 7.67 -15.47
C SER A 160 -4.78 8.45 -14.78
N ARG A 161 -5.09 9.59 -14.14
CA ARG A 161 -4.12 10.40 -13.39
C ARG A 161 -3.64 9.65 -12.16
N ARG A 162 -4.58 9.06 -11.40
CA ARG A 162 -4.25 8.30 -10.19
C ARG A 162 -3.50 7.01 -10.52
N LYS A 163 -3.85 6.34 -11.62
CA LYS A 163 -3.12 5.16 -12.13
C LYS A 163 -1.70 5.51 -12.55
N ALA A 164 -1.48 6.70 -13.09
CA ALA A 164 -0.17 7.19 -13.55
C ALA A 164 0.63 7.97 -12.49
N ASP A 165 0.04 8.23 -11.31
CA ASP A 165 0.70 9.00 -10.24
C ASP A 165 2.01 8.32 -9.81
N PRO A 166 3.16 9.02 -9.91
CA PRO A 166 4.45 8.44 -9.57
C PRO A 166 4.48 7.83 -8.17
N MET A 167 3.85 8.47 -7.17
CA MET A 167 3.86 7.97 -5.80
C MET A 167 3.03 6.69 -5.61
N ASN A 168 2.05 6.43 -6.46
CA ASN A 168 1.39 5.12 -6.46
C ASN A 168 2.27 4.08 -7.17
N VAL A 169 2.74 4.42 -8.37
CA VAL A 169 3.54 3.51 -9.20
C VAL A 169 4.87 3.11 -8.53
N TYR A 170 5.55 4.03 -7.84
CA TYR A 170 6.83 3.78 -7.18
C TYR A 170 6.72 2.83 -6.01
N GLN A 171 5.55 2.69 -5.38
CA GLN A 171 5.33 1.65 -4.36
C GLN A 171 5.65 0.27 -4.94
N LEU A 172 4.93 -0.10 -5.99
CA LEU A 172 5.12 -1.39 -6.65
C LEU A 172 6.48 -1.52 -7.35
N THR A 173 7.04 -0.41 -7.84
CA THR A 173 8.37 -0.41 -8.43
C THR A 173 9.45 -0.79 -7.41
N LEU A 174 9.40 -0.21 -6.21
CA LEU A 174 10.33 -0.52 -5.14
C LEU A 174 10.07 -1.91 -4.55
N TYR A 175 8.80 -2.32 -4.42
CA TYR A 175 8.44 -3.66 -3.98
C TYR A 175 9.01 -4.71 -4.93
N LYS A 176 8.80 -4.58 -6.23
CA LYS A 176 9.40 -5.44 -7.25
C LYS A 176 10.92 -5.54 -7.10
N LYS A 177 11.59 -4.39 -7.01
CA LYS A 177 13.06 -4.31 -6.90
C LYS A 177 13.59 -5.08 -5.70
N TYR A 178 13.04 -4.80 -4.51
CA TYR A 178 13.54 -5.38 -3.27
C TYR A 178 13.06 -6.83 -3.07
N TRP A 179 11.87 -7.18 -3.58
CA TRP A 179 11.41 -8.56 -3.59
C TRP A 179 12.27 -9.45 -4.49
N ALA A 180 12.54 -9.00 -5.71
CA ALA A 180 13.42 -9.71 -6.64
C ALA A 180 14.83 -9.90 -6.05
N LYS A 181 15.36 -8.87 -5.37
CA LYS A 181 16.64 -8.96 -4.63
C LYS A 181 16.59 -10.03 -3.53
N LYS A 182 15.57 -9.96 -2.67
CA LYS A 182 15.39 -10.89 -1.53
C LYS A 182 15.35 -12.35 -1.97
N HIS A 183 14.63 -12.64 -3.06
CA HIS A 183 14.43 -13.99 -3.56
C HIS A 183 15.42 -14.42 -4.64
N SER A 184 16.39 -13.55 -4.99
CA SER A 184 17.37 -13.81 -6.06
C SER A 184 16.70 -14.16 -7.41
N VAL A 185 15.56 -13.52 -7.69
CA VAL A 185 14.77 -13.70 -8.91
C VAL A 185 15.12 -12.58 -9.90
N CYS A 186 15.09 -12.91 -11.20
CA CYS A 186 15.27 -11.91 -12.24
C CYS A 186 14.10 -10.90 -12.22
N ALA A 187 14.40 -9.61 -12.21
CA ALA A 187 13.33 -8.60 -12.15
C ALA A 187 12.40 -8.63 -13.39
N GLU A 188 12.86 -9.15 -14.53
CA GLU A 188 12.05 -9.34 -15.73
C GLU A 188 10.95 -10.40 -15.55
N ASP A 189 11.13 -11.33 -14.59
CA ASP A 189 10.14 -12.38 -14.28
C ASP A 189 9.13 -11.95 -13.23
N VAL A 190 9.23 -10.71 -12.71
CA VAL A 190 8.32 -10.16 -11.73
C VAL A 190 7.41 -9.11 -12.38
N GLU A 191 6.11 -9.32 -12.32
CA GLU A 191 5.08 -8.37 -12.69
C GLU A 191 4.40 -7.76 -11.48
N THR A 192 3.79 -6.59 -11.61
CA THR A 192 3.18 -5.91 -10.47
C THR A 192 1.80 -5.37 -10.80
N TYR A 193 0.87 -5.49 -9.84
CA TYR A 193 -0.52 -5.12 -10.00
C TYR A 193 -1.06 -4.41 -8.76
N PHE A 194 -1.87 -3.38 -8.98
CA PHE A 194 -2.85 -2.97 -7.99
C PHE A 194 -4.15 -3.73 -8.22
N ALA A 195 -4.66 -4.36 -7.19
CA ALA A 195 -5.99 -4.91 -7.19
C ALA A 195 -6.95 -3.89 -6.54
N LEU A 196 -7.70 -3.18 -7.36
CA LEU A 196 -8.65 -2.17 -6.93
C LEU A 196 -9.94 -2.82 -6.46
N LEU A 197 -10.21 -2.71 -5.18
CA LEU A 197 -11.41 -3.23 -4.52
C LEU A 197 -12.44 -2.09 -4.42
N LYS A 198 -13.35 -2.03 -5.41
CA LYS A 198 -14.26 -0.92 -5.67
C LYS A 198 -15.60 -1.13 -4.95
N ARG A 199 -15.72 -0.65 -3.72
CA ARG A 199 -16.86 -0.93 -2.83
C ARG A 199 -18.22 -0.47 -3.36
N THR A 200 -18.30 0.65 -4.11
CA THR A 200 -19.55 1.22 -4.61
C THR A 200 -19.79 0.98 -6.11
N ALA A 201 -18.88 0.33 -6.81
CA ALA A 201 -19.06 -0.02 -8.20
C ALA A 201 -20.19 -1.05 -8.36
N LYS A 202 -21.03 -0.89 -9.39
CA LYS A 202 -22.12 -1.82 -9.71
C LYS A 202 -21.60 -3.08 -10.40
N THR A 203 -20.57 -2.92 -11.22
CA THR A 203 -19.93 -3.99 -11.99
C THR A 203 -18.42 -3.92 -11.85
N ASN A 204 -17.70 -5.00 -12.16
CA ASN A 204 -16.26 -5.06 -12.08
C ASN A 204 -15.73 -4.51 -10.73
N LYS A 205 -16.23 -5.06 -9.62
CA LYS A 205 -15.88 -4.60 -8.27
C LYS A 205 -14.42 -4.84 -7.91
N VAL A 206 -13.78 -5.85 -8.51
CA VAL A 206 -12.34 -6.11 -8.39
C VAL A 206 -11.70 -5.87 -9.75
N GLU A 207 -10.74 -4.95 -9.82
CA GLU A 207 -10.06 -4.56 -11.07
C GLU A 207 -8.56 -4.65 -10.87
N PHE A 208 -7.89 -5.45 -11.69
CA PHE A 208 -6.43 -5.51 -11.70
C PHE A 208 -5.85 -4.45 -12.63
N VAL A 209 -4.94 -3.64 -12.11
CA VAL A 209 -4.24 -2.60 -12.84
C VAL A 209 -2.76 -2.94 -12.88
N ARG A 210 -2.31 -3.46 -14.01
CA ARG A 210 -0.89 -3.77 -14.21
C ARG A 210 -0.05 -2.50 -14.19
N VAL A 211 1.05 -2.52 -13.45
CA VAL A 211 2.02 -1.43 -13.38
C VAL A 211 3.31 -1.86 -14.07
N SER A 212 3.61 -1.25 -15.20
CA SER A 212 4.86 -1.54 -15.90
C SER A 212 6.05 -0.85 -15.21
N ASN A 213 7.06 -1.63 -14.81
CA ASN A 213 8.23 -1.19 -14.07
C ASN A 213 9.51 -1.46 -14.86
N GLY A 214 9.74 -0.68 -15.92
CA GLY A 214 10.97 -0.74 -16.72
C GLY A 214 12.15 -0.03 -16.03
N LYS A 215 13.38 -0.21 -16.57
CA LYS A 215 14.64 0.30 -16.01
C LYS A 215 14.59 1.79 -15.62
N LYS A 216 14.04 2.65 -16.51
CA LYS A 216 13.94 4.10 -16.23
C LYS A 216 13.05 4.41 -15.02
N ARG A 217 11.91 3.71 -14.88
CA ARG A 217 11.01 3.92 -13.74
C ARG A 217 11.63 3.44 -12.44
N THR A 218 12.28 2.30 -12.49
CA THR A 218 13.05 1.77 -11.34
C THR A 218 14.13 2.75 -10.92
N GLN A 219 14.87 3.32 -11.88
CA GLN A 219 15.88 4.35 -11.58
C GLN A 219 15.25 5.57 -10.93
N ASN A 220 14.18 6.12 -11.50
CA ASN A 220 13.50 7.30 -10.94
C ASN A 220 12.98 7.06 -9.51
N ALA A 221 12.43 5.88 -9.24
CA ALA A 221 11.97 5.52 -7.89
C ALA A 221 13.15 5.39 -6.91
N THR A 222 14.26 4.80 -7.36
CA THR A 222 15.50 4.70 -6.58
C THR A 222 16.11 6.08 -6.32
N ASP A 223 16.18 6.95 -7.32
CA ASP A 223 16.69 8.32 -7.18
C ASP A 223 15.88 9.13 -6.18
N LEU A 224 14.54 8.99 -6.18
CA LEU A 224 13.69 9.61 -5.19
C LEU A 224 13.98 9.09 -3.79
N LEU A 225 14.15 7.77 -3.64
CA LEU A 225 14.52 7.14 -2.37
C LEU A 225 15.87 7.67 -1.86
N MET A 226 16.89 7.71 -2.74
CA MET A 226 18.22 8.25 -2.40
C MET A 226 18.12 9.72 -1.98
N LYS A 227 17.42 10.54 -2.75
CA LYS A 227 17.18 11.95 -2.41
C LYS A 227 16.55 12.11 -1.03
N ALA A 228 15.56 11.28 -0.71
CA ALA A 228 14.94 11.30 0.61
C ALA A 228 15.95 10.96 1.70
N LEU A 229 16.70 9.88 1.55
CA LEU A 229 17.69 9.44 2.54
C LEU A 229 18.78 10.48 2.78
N TYR A 230 19.35 11.07 1.72
CA TYR A 230 20.35 12.15 1.87
C TYR A 230 19.78 13.35 2.64
N ASN A 231 18.58 13.81 2.28
CA ASN A 231 17.97 14.96 2.95
C ASN A 231 17.57 14.67 4.40
N ILE A 232 17.02 13.48 4.68
CA ILE A 232 16.67 13.05 6.05
C ILE A 232 17.93 12.98 6.93
N ASN A 233 19.02 12.43 6.40
CA ASN A 233 20.28 12.34 7.14
C ASN A 233 20.97 13.70 7.32
N ALA A 234 20.84 14.60 6.34
CA ALA A 234 21.32 15.98 6.45
C ALA A 234 20.42 16.88 7.33
N GLY A 235 19.32 16.35 7.86
CA GLY A 235 18.40 17.10 8.73
C GLY A 235 17.61 18.18 8.01
N VAL A 236 17.42 18.07 6.69
CA VAL A 236 16.66 19.04 5.88
C VAL A 236 15.17 19.04 6.27
N LYS A 237 14.64 20.25 6.57
CA LYS A 237 13.29 20.46 7.14
C LYS A 237 12.48 21.48 6.33
N ILE A 238 12.57 21.44 5.02
CA ILE A 238 11.91 22.41 4.13
C ILE A 238 10.40 22.19 4.10
N LYS A 239 9.63 23.28 4.27
CA LYS A 239 8.17 23.27 4.09
C LYS A 239 7.83 23.25 2.58
N LYS A 240 7.18 22.19 2.09
CA LYS A 240 6.67 22.12 0.72
C LYS A 240 5.28 22.74 0.65
N ARG A 241 5.20 24.05 0.41
CA ARG A 241 3.95 24.83 0.48
C ARG A 241 2.84 24.35 -0.44
N THR A 242 3.17 23.72 -1.55
CA THR A 242 2.19 23.13 -2.49
C THR A 242 1.35 22.00 -1.87
N SER A 243 1.83 21.39 -0.79
CA SER A 243 1.14 20.32 -0.07
C SER A 243 0.25 20.83 1.09
N CYS A 244 0.35 22.11 1.46
CA CYS A 244 -0.30 22.67 2.66
C CYS A 244 -1.84 22.54 2.64
N ASN A 245 -2.48 22.58 1.47
CA ASN A 245 -3.96 22.50 1.39
C ASN A 245 -4.52 21.14 1.85
N ARG A 246 -3.68 20.12 1.93
CA ARG A 246 -4.06 18.76 2.35
C ARG A 246 -3.29 18.32 3.60
N CYS A 247 -2.70 19.27 4.33
CA CYS A 247 -1.86 19.00 5.50
C CYS A 247 -2.63 19.27 6.78
N GLU A 248 -2.77 18.29 7.63
CA GLU A 248 -3.44 18.37 8.94
C GLU A 248 -2.73 19.33 9.91
N PHE A 249 -1.41 19.51 9.77
CA PHE A 249 -0.65 20.42 10.63
C PHE A 249 -0.67 21.87 10.15
N ARG A 250 -1.32 22.17 9.01
CA ARG A 250 -1.37 23.55 8.51
C ARG A 250 -2.10 24.47 9.49
N ARG A 251 -1.48 25.60 9.85
CA ARG A 251 -2.02 26.59 10.81
C ARG A 251 -2.28 26.03 12.21
N THR A 252 -1.55 25.01 12.61
CA THR A 252 -1.50 24.53 13.98
C THR A 252 -0.25 25.06 14.67
N GLU A 253 -0.14 24.86 15.99
CA GLU A 253 1.07 25.17 16.76
C GLU A 253 2.33 24.48 16.20
N HIS A 254 2.20 23.33 15.54
CA HIS A 254 3.31 22.59 14.96
C HIS A 254 3.75 23.13 13.59
N CYS A 255 2.87 23.82 12.86
CA CYS A 255 3.16 24.38 11.55
C CYS A 255 2.35 25.68 11.30
N PRO A 256 2.67 26.78 12.01
CA PRO A 256 2.00 28.07 11.87
C PRO A 256 2.18 28.68 10.48
#